data_0e45b2825e002b9b10507416cb14e4f1
#
_entry.id   0e45b2825e002b9b10507416cb14e4f1
#
_cell.length_a   1.000
_cell.length_b   1.000
_cell.length_c   1.000
_cell.angle_alpha   90.00
_cell.angle_beta   90.00
_cell.angle_gamma   90.00
#
_symmetry.space_group_name_H-M   'P 1'
#
loop_
_entity.id
_entity.type
_entity.pdbx_description
1 polymer ?
#
loop_
_entity_poly.entity_id
_entity_poly.type
_entity_poly.pdbx_seq_one_letter_code
_entity_poly.pdbx_strand_id
1 'polypeptide(L)'
;NYEDDYTPIDIHQGWKQFHKMPRKDKKNISDTFTTEALMALENSFKVADKFNNTSITPLHIFYALLSLDKIKGIFLRLGIPAGKLQAKVGNMFAKENITMEPILSPEAEQIIMHAYENAYRNNQEFVHVTEIITATVLESEKIQEILYDLNVDEQKLTNVVEWVRVREKLRDQYQKFRRAAARVSKHGMDRAMTAVATPYLNRFSQDLTLAAKFGYLSPCIARDKEIEEIMRIIEGGRQS
;
A
#
# COMPACT_ATOMS: atom_id res chain seq x y z
N ASN A 1 -19.84 15.12 14.68
CA ASN A 1 -19.81 15.63 13.31
C ASN A 1 -18.42 16.18 13.05
N TYR A 2 -17.50 15.35 12.62
CA TYR A 2 -16.28 15.75 11.93
C TYR A 2 -16.58 15.58 10.45
N GLU A 3 -17.18 16.57 9.85
CA GLU A 3 -17.07 16.82 8.42
C GLU A 3 -15.68 17.41 8.23
N ASP A 4 -14.73 16.54 7.83
CA ASP A 4 -13.43 16.99 7.35
C ASP A 4 -13.70 17.82 6.08
N ASP A 5 -13.47 19.11 6.19
CA ASP A 5 -13.38 20.07 5.08
C ASP A 5 -12.16 19.70 4.22
N TYR A 6 -12.29 18.61 3.46
CA TYR A 6 -11.26 18.15 2.55
C TYR A 6 -11.37 18.91 1.24
N THR A 7 -10.70 20.03 1.16
CA THR A 7 -10.46 20.69 -0.13
C THR A 7 -9.39 19.89 -0.88
N PRO A 8 -9.71 19.33 -2.07
CA PRO A 8 -8.69 18.63 -2.86
C PRO A 8 -7.54 19.59 -3.15
N ILE A 9 -6.33 19.17 -2.77
CA ILE A 9 -5.12 19.96 -3.10
C ILE A 9 -4.97 19.90 -4.62
N ASP A 10 -5.14 21.03 -5.29
CA ASP A 10 -4.82 21.15 -6.69
C ASP A 10 -3.31 20.91 -6.87
N ILE A 11 -2.97 19.80 -7.53
CA ILE A 11 -1.59 19.34 -7.76
C ILE A 11 -0.78 20.44 -8.46
N HIS A 12 -1.37 21.17 -9.40
CA HIS A 12 -0.74 22.30 -10.07
C HIS A 12 -0.44 23.47 -9.12
N GLN A 13 -1.29 23.70 -8.12
CA GLN A 13 -1.04 24.71 -7.09
C GLN A 13 0.02 24.24 -6.10
N GLY A 14 -0.03 22.98 -5.68
CA GLY A 14 0.97 22.39 -4.81
C GLY A 14 2.37 22.42 -5.42
N TRP A 15 2.50 22.09 -6.70
CA TRP A 15 3.74 22.17 -7.47
C TRP A 15 4.26 23.60 -7.60
N LYS A 16 3.39 24.57 -7.93
CA LYS A 16 3.73 26.00 -7.99
C LYS A 16 4.17 26.55 -6.63
N GLN A 17 3.53 26.11 -5.54
CA GLN A 17 3.92 26.49 -4.18
C GLN A 17 5.27 25.89 -3.80
N PHE A 18 5.52 24.61 -4.11
CA PHE A 18 6.79 23.95 -3.87
C PHE A 18 7.95 24.65 -4.59
N HIS A 19 7.77 25.08 -5.83
CA HIS A 19 8.78 25.83 -6.56
C HIS A 19 9.04 27.25 -5.99
N LYS A 20 8.05 27.84 -5.35
CA LYS A 20 8.19 29.17 -4.71
C LYS A 20 8.80 29.11 -3.32
N MET A 21 8.89 27.92 -2.69
CA MET A 21 9.50 27.79 -1.36
C MET A 21 10.99 28.12 -1.38
N PRO A 22 11.52 28.82 -0.34
CA PRO A 22 12.94 29.02 -0.18
C PRO A 22 13.69 27.67 -0.14
N ARG A 23 14.91 27.63 -0.70
CA ARG A 23 15.71 26.39 -0.74
C ARG A 23 15.89 25.71 0.63
N LYS A 24 15.91 26.49 1.72
CA LYS A 24 16.05 26.00 3.10
C LYS A 24 14.84 25.20 3.59
N ASP A 25 13.66 25.46 3.04
CA ASP A 25 12.40 24.85 3.46
C ASP A 25 11.94 23.72 2.51
N LYS A 26 12.63 23.53 1.39
CA LYS A 26 12.37 22.44 0.46
C LYS A 26 12.88 21.13 1.05
N LYS A 27 11.95 20.30 1.50
CA LYS A 27 12.25 18.89 1.79
C LYS A 27 12.51 18.16 0.47
N ASN A 28 13.50 17.28 0.48
CA ASN A 28 13.72 16.43 -0.67
C ASN A 28 12.57 15.40 -0.76
N ILE A 29 11.77 15.48 -1.82
CA ILE A 29 10.64 14.54 -2.03
C ILE A 29 11.13 13.09 -2.02
N SER A 30 12.35 12.83 -2.48
CA SER A 30 12.93 11.47 -2.48
C SER A 30 12.99 10.84 -1.09
N ASP A 31 13.11 11.64 -0.03
CA ASP A 31 13.17 11.14 1.36
C ASP A 31 11.83 10.53 1.82
N THR A 32 10.76 10.83 1.10
CA THR A 32 9.42 10.28 1.38
C THR A 32 9.16 8.97 0.65
N PHE A 33 10.04 8.53 -0.24
CA PHE A 33 9.88 7.28 -0.99
C PHE A 33 10.59 6.12 -0.30
N THR A 34 10.00 4.92 -0.37
CA THR A 34 10.71 3.71 0.06
C THR A 34 11.89 3.42 -0.85
N THR A 35 12.90 2.72 -0.32
CA THR A 35 14.06 2.29 -1.11
C THR A 35 13.66 1.52 -2.37
N GLU A 36 12.64 0.65 -2.26
CA GLU A 36 12.10 -0.11 -3.40
C GLU A 36 11.49 0.82 -4.46
N ALA A 37 10.76 1.85 -4.03
CA ALA A 37 10.18 2.85 -4.93
C ALA A 37 11.25 3.69 -5.63
N LEU A 38 12.28 4.13 -4.91
CA LEU A 38 13.42 4.84 -5.51
C LEU A 38 14.17 3.97 -6.52
N MET A 39 14.43 2.70 -6.19
CA MET A 39 15.06 1.75 -7.12
C MET A 39 14.22 1.55 -8.38
N ALA A 40 12.89 1.52 -8.27
CA ALA A 40 12.01 1.42 -9.43
C ALA A 40 12.13 2.65 -10.35
N LEU A 41 12.16 3.84 -9.76
CA LEU A 41 12.35 5.09 -10.52
C LEU A 41 13.75 5.15 -11.16
N GLU A 42 14.79 4.77 -10.43
CA GLU A 42 16.16 4.67 -10.97
C GLU A 42 16.24 3.67 -12.13
N ASN A 43 15.56 2.53 -11.99
CA ASN A 43 15.50 1.54 -13.06
C ASN A 43 14.76 2.07 -14.30
N SER A 44 13.79 2.98 -14.15
CA SER A 44 13.14 3.61 -15.31
C SER A 44 14.12 4.46 -16.12
N PHE A 45 15.08 5.10 -15.47
CA PHE A 45 16.20 5.78 -16.11
C PHE A 45 17.05 4.81 -16.93
N LYS A 46 17.46 3.69 -16.32
CA LYS A 46 18.26 2.65 -16.99
C LYS A 46 17.52 2.04 -18.17
N VAL A 47 16.19 1.94 -18.07
CA VAL A 47 15.34 1.47 -19.18
C VAL A 47 15.34 2.48 -20.32
N ALA A 48 15.13 3.77 -20.04
CA ALA A 48 15.16 4.81 -21.06
C ALA A 48 16.52 4.87 -21.77
N ASP A 49 17.61 4.81 -21.02
CA ASP A 49 18.98 4.77 -21.55
C ASP A 49 19.20 3.52 -22.43
N LYS A 50 18.78 2.34 -21.97
CA LYS A 50 18.89 1.08 -22.74
C LYS A 50 18.17 1.11 -24.08
N PHE A 51 17.06 1.83 -24.18
CA PHE A 51 16.29 1.99 -25.41
C PHE A 51 16.68 3.25 -26.19
N ASN A 52 17.72 3.97 -25.74
CA ASN A 52 18.20 5.24 -26.31
C ASN A 52 17.10 6.31 -26.42
N ASN A 53 16.24 6.40 -25.41
CA ASN A 53 15.21 7.42 -25.35
C ASN A 53 15.71 8.66 -24.60
N THR A 54 15.37 9.85 -25.09
CA THR A 54 15.74 11.15 -24.49
C THR A 54 14.88 11.53 -23.30
N SER A 55 13.70 10.90 -23.16
CA SER A 55 12.77 11.21 -22.09
C SER A 55 12.26 9.96 -21.39
N ILE A 56 12.15 10.06 -20.06
CA ILE A 56 11.53 9.03 -19.23
C ILE A 56 10.03 9.29 -19.24
N THR A 57 9.31 8.46 -19.96
CA THR A 57 7.87 8.52 -20.09
C THR A 57 7.18 7.57 -19.09
N PRO A 58 5.86 7.66 -18.89
CA PRO A 58 5.10 6.71 -18.07
C PRO A 58 5.34 5.24 -18.43
N LEU A 59 5.57 4.94 -19.71
CA LEU A 59 5.88 3.57 -20.17
C LEU A 59 7.19 3.03 -19.60
N HIS A 60 8.22 3.87 -19.43
CA HIS A 60 9.50 3.46 -18.83
C HIS A 60 9.33 3.15 -17.35
N ILE A 61 8.56 3.98 -16.62
CA ILE A 61 8.22 3.74 -15.21
C ILE A 61 7.43 2.43 -15.09
N PHE A 62 6.41 2.24 -15.92
CA PHE A 62 5.60 1.04 -15.93
C PHE A 62 6.43 -0.22 -16.23
N TYR A 63 7.31 -0.16 -17.22
CA TYR A 63 8.22 -1.26 -17.55
C TYR A 63 9.14 -1.62 -16.39
N ALA A 64 9.72 -0.63 -15.73
CA ALA A 64 10.59 -0.83 -14.57
C ALA A 64 9.81 -1.45 -13.39
N LEU A 65 8.59 -0.98 -13.12
CA LEU A 65 7.71 -1.53 -12.08
C LEU A 65 7.36 -2.99 -12.32
N LEU A 66 7.12 -3.40 -13.57
CA LEU A 66 6.81 -4.80 -13.93
C LEU A 66 7.94 -5.78 -13.61
N SER A 67 9.17 -5.31 -13.38
CA SER A 67 10.28 -6.16 -12.96
C SER A 67 10.24 -6.52 -11.47
N LEU A 68 9.50 -5.77 -10.66
CA LEU A 68 9.40 -5.98 -9.20
C LEU A 68 8.47 -7.14 -8.85
N ASP A 69 8.88 -7.98 -7.91
CA ASP A 69 8.10 -9.17 -7.54
C ASP A 69 6.73 -8.82 -6.94
N LYS A 70 6.64 -7.70 -6.22
CA LYS A 70 5.39 -7.18 -5.67
C LYS A 70 4.40 -6.83 -6.79
N ILE A 71 4.86 -6.14 -7.82
CA ILE A 71 4.05 -5.75 -8.98
C ILE A 71 3.70 -6.97 -9.82
N LYS A 72 4.64 -7.90 -10.04
CA LYS A 72 4.36 -9.20 -10.68
C LYS A 72 3.24 -9.94 -9.96
N GLY A 73 3.23 -9.93 -8.63
CA GLY A 73 2.18 -10.53 -7.82
C GLY A 73 0.81 -9.88 -8.01
N ILE A 74 0.75 -8.56 -8.20
CA ILE A 74 -0.48 -7.82 -8.52
C ILE A 74 -1.02 -8.28 -9.87
N PHE A 75 -0.19 -8.25 -10.93
CA PHE A 75 -0.63 -8.64 -12.28
C PHE A 75 -0.96 -10.13 -12.39
N LEU A 76 -0.26 -11.00 -11.66
CA LEU A 76 -0.61 -12.42 -11.61
C LEU A 76 -2.02 -12.65 -11.04
N ARG A 77 -2.45 -11.87 -10.05
CA ARG A 77 -3.82 -11.93 -9.51
C ARG A 77 -4.87 -11.42 -10.49
N LEU A 78 -4.50 -10.50 -11.36
CA LEU A 78 -5.32 -10.04 -12.46
C LEU A 78 -5.36 -11.04 -13.64
N GLY A 79 -4.65 -12.19 -13.51
CA GLY A 79 -4.55 -13.20 -14.55
C GLY A 79 -3.56 -12.84 -15.66
N ILE A 80 -2.72 -11.82 -15.47
CA ILE A 80 -1.78 -11.34 -16.48
C ILE A 80 -0.36 -11.73 -16.07
N PRO A 81 0.35 -12.54 -16.88
CA PRO A 81 1.78 -12.78 -16.67
C PRO A 81 2.58 -11.48 -16.92
N ALA A 82 3.18 -10.92 -15.88
CA ALA A 82 3.92 -9.66 -15.94
C ALA A 82 5.01 -9.66 -17.02
N GLY A 83 5.67 -10.80 -17.27
CA GLY A 83 6.68 -10.93 -18.32
C GLY A 83 6.14 -10.73 -19.74
N LYS A 84 4.92 -11.20 -20.03
CA LYS A 84 4.25 -10.96 -21.33
C LYS A 84 3.88 -9.48 -21.48
N LEU A 85 3.39 -8.88 -20.41
CA LEU A 85 3.05 -7.45 -20.39
C LEU A 85 4.31 -6.60 -20.59
N GLN A 86 5.40 -6.95 -19.88
CA GLN A 86 6.68 -6.27 -20.00
C GLN A 86 7.25 -6.36 -21.42
N ALA A 87 7.17 -7.52 -22.07
CA ALA A 87 7.59 -7.69 -23.46
C ALA A 87 6.71 -6.84 -24.40
N LYS A 88 5.38 -6.80 -24.22
CA LYS A 88 4.48 -5.94 -25.02
C LYS A 88 4.87 -4.48 -24.90
N VAL A 89 5.11 -3.99 -23.68
CA VAL A 89 5.54 -2.59 -23.43
C VAL A 89 6.93 -2.33 -24.02
N GLY A 90 7.87 -3.27 -23.86
CA GLY A 90 9.23 -3.15 -24.41
C GLY A 90 9.27 -2.99 -25.94
N ASN A 91 8.33 -3.62 -26.64
CA ASN A 91 8.22 -3.49 -28.10
C ASN A 91 7.63 -2.14 -28.54
N MET A 92 7.07 -1.36 -27.62
CA MET A 92 6.50 -0.04 -27.92
C MET A 92 7.52 1.09 -27.83
N PHE A 93 8.70 0.83 -27.27
CA PHE A 93 9.75 1.84 -27.21
C PHE A 93 10.33 2.10 -28.60
N ALA A 94 10.27 3.36 -29.02
CA ALA A 94 10.96 3.79 -30.22
C ALA A 94 12.48 3.78 -29.96
N LYS A 95 13.26 3.31 -30.90
CA LYS A 95 14.73 3.44 -30.84
C LYS A 95 15.09 4.81 -31.39
N GLU A 96 15.50 5.70 -30.52
CA GLU A 96 16.05 7.00 -30.87
C GLU A 96 17.58 6.90 -30.90
N ASN A 97 18.22 7.50 -31.91
CA ASN A 97 19.70 7.51 -32.03
C ASN A 97 20.24 8.77 -31.34
N ILE A 98 20.05 8.89 -30.02
CA ILE A 98 20.44 10.09 -29.28
C ILE A 98 21.36 9.71 -28.12
N THR A 99 22.42 10.50 -27.93
CA THR A 99 23.48 10.31 -26.93
C THR A 99 23.35 11.24 -25.71
N MET A 100 22.12 11.70 -25.40
CA MET A 100 21.86 12.57 -24.23
C MET A 100 21.29 11.76 -23.07
N GLU A 101 21.62 12.15 -21.85
CA GLU A 101 21.00 11.57 -20.64
C GLU A 101 19.50 11.78 -20.66
N PRO A 102 18.69 10.73 -20.34
CA PRO A 102 17.25 10.84 -20.32
C PRO A 102 16.76 11.84 -19.26
N ILE A 103 15.79 12.66 -19.61
CA ILE A 103 15.16 13.64 -18.72
C ILE A 103 13.73 13.16 -18.42
N LEU A 104 13.25 13.42 -17.21
CA LEU A 104 11.85 13.14 -16.84
C LEU A 104 10.89 13.92 -17.76
N SER A 105 9.92 13.23 -18.35
CA SER A 105 8.84 13.88 -19.06
C SER A 105 7.87 14.55 -18.07
N PRO A 106 7.11 15.58 -18.49
CA PRO A 106 6.10 16.22 -17.62
C PRO A 106 5.07 15.23 -17.06
N GLU A 107 4.68 14.23 -17.86
CA GLU A 107 3.75 13.19 -17.43
C GLU A 107 4.39 12.28 -16.36
N ALA A 108 5.68 11.97 -16.48
CA ALA A 108 6.41 11.20 -15.47
C ALA A 108 6.56 11.98 -14.14
N GLU A 109 6.75 13.30 -14.22
CA GLU A 109 6.75 14.16 -13.04
C GLU A 109 5.37 14.15 -12.34
N GLN A 110 4.29 14.22 -13.12
CA GLN A 110 2.91 14.15 -12.59
C GLN A 110 2.67 12.81 -11.87
N ILE A 111 3.14 11.69 -12.41
CA ILE A 111 3.03 10.38 -11.75
C ILE A 111 3.69 10.38 -10.38
N ILE A 112 4.89 10.96 -10.25
CA ILE A 112 5.61 11.04 -8.98
C ILE A 112 4.82 11.89 -7.96
N MET A 113 4.25 12.99 -8.42
CA MET A 113 3.44 13.86 -7.56
C MET A 113 2.13 13.21 -7.14
N HIS A 114 1.43 12.54 -8.05
CA HIS A 114 0.21 11.78 -7.75
C HIS A 114 0.48 10.61 -6.80
N ALA A 115 1.58 9.90 -6.97
CA ALA A 115 1.98 8.84 -6.05
C ALA A 115 2.20 9.38 -4.63
N TYR A 116 2.86 10.54 -4.52
CA TYR A 116 3.04 11.24 -3.24
C TYR A 116 1.70 11.65 -2.61
N GLU A 117 0.82 12.26 -3.40
CA GLU A 117 -0.50 12.68 -2.94
C GLU A 117 -1.35 11.48 -2.47
N ASN A 118 -1.33 10.37 -3.20
CA ASN A 118 -2.03 9.14 -2.82
C ASN A 118 -1.50 8.57 -1.50
N ALA A 119 -0.19 8.60 -1.27
CA ALA A 119 0.40 8.17 -0.01
C ALA A 119 -0.06 9.08 1.15
N TYR A 120 -0.06 10.40 0.92
CA TYR A 120 -0.50 11.37 1.90
C TYR A 120 -1.99 11.20 2.26
N ARG A 121 -2.88 11.09 1.28
CA ARG A 121 -4.33 10.85 1.48
C ARG A 121 -4.60 9.56 2.26
N ASN A 122 -3.77 8.53 2.07
CA ASN A 122 -3.89 7.26 2.78
C ASN A 122 -3.16 7.23 4.14
N ASN A 123 -2.71 8.38 4.65
CA ASN A 123 -1.93 8.50 5.89
C ASN A 123 -0.76 7.53 5.94
N GLN A 124 -0.02 7.39 4.84
CA GLN A 124 1.18 6.56 4.76
C GLN A 124 2.41 7.43 5.07
N GLU A 125 3.35 6.86 5.79
CA GLU A 125 4.61 7.53 6.11
C GLU A 125 5.52 7.65 4.88
N PHE A 126 5.45 6.67 3.98
CA PHE A 126 6.28 6.58 2.78
C PHE A 126 5.45 6.24 1.53
N VAL A 127 5.93 6.71 0.39
CA VAL A 127 5.41 6.34 -0.93
C VAL A 127 5.98 4.99 -1.32
N HIS A 128 5.13 4.00 -1.52
CA HIS A 128 5.50 2.65 -1.96
C HIS A 128 5.32 2.49 -3.47
N VAL A 129 5.81 1.39 -4.01
CA VAL A 129 5.63 1.04 -5.43
C VAL A 129 4.15 0.86 -5.82
N THR A 130 3.28 0.59 -4.85
CA THR A 130 1.83 0.50 -5.04
C THR A 130 1.19 1.84 -5.40
N GLU A 131 1.66 2.93 -4.83
CA GLU A 131 1.22 4.29 -5.16
C GLU A 131 1.71 4.69 -6.55
N ILE A 132 2.97 4.34 -6.88
CA ILE A 132 3.55 4.65 -8.19
C ILE A 132 2.81 3.90 -9.30
N ILE A 133 2.53 2.57 -9.14
CA ILE A 133 1.81 1.82 -10.18
C ILE A 133 0.40 2.35 -10.39
N THR A 134 -0.30 2.70 -9.31
CA THR A 134 -1.65 3.28 -9.40
C THR A 134 -1.61 4.63 -10.14
N ALA A 135 -0.71 5.53 -9.75
CA ALA A 135 -0.54 6.81 -10.41
C ALA A 135 -0.15 6.65 -11.90
N THR A 136 0.73 5.69 -12.20
CA THR A 136 1.20 5.42 -13.57
C THR A 136 0.04 4.98 -14.48
N VAL A 137 -0.87 4.16 -13.96
CA VAL A 137 -2.04 3.72 -14.75
C VAL A 137 -3.07 4.85 -14.89
N LEU A 138 -3.28 5.65 -13.84
CA LEU A 138 -4.23 6.77 -13.88
C LEU A 138 -3.81 7.86 -14.88
N GLU A 139 -2.51 8.16 -14.95
CA GLU A 139 -1.99 9.28 -15.75
C GLU A 139 -1.68 8.91 -17.21
N SER A 140 -1.68 7.64 -17.57
CA SER A 140 -1.26 7.22 -18.91
C SER A 140 -2.36 6.50 -19.67
N GLU A 141 -3.00 7.19 -20.61
CA GLU A 141 -3.99 6.61 -21.53
C GLU A 141 -3.44 5.39 -22.27
N LYS A 142 -2.18 5.44 -22.72
CA LYS A 142 -1.53 4.31 -23.41
C LYS A 142 -1.44 3.06 -22.54
N ILE A 143 -1.17 3.22 -21.25
CA ILE A 143 -1.12 2.09 -20.31
C ILE A 143 -2.53 1.57 -20.04
N GLN A 144 -3.52 2.48 -19.90
CA GLN A 144 -4.93 2.10 -19.77
C GLN A 144 -5.42 1.30 -20.98
N GLU A 145 -5.10 1.71 -22.20
CA GLU A 145 -5.42 0.95 -23.41
C GLU A 145 -4.80 -0.45 -23.40
N ILE A 146 -3.50 -0.57 -23.03
CA ILE A 146 -2.82 -1.87 -22.94
C ILE A 146 -3.51 -2.79 -21.93
N LEU A 147 -3.95 -2.24 -20.80
CA LEU A 147 -4.62 -3.00 -19.75
C LEU A 147 -6.05 -3.35 -20.13
N TYR A 148 -6.75 -2.44 -20.81
CA TYR A 148 -8.10 -2.67 -21.33
C TYR A 148 -8.13 -3.82 -22.33
N ASP A 149 -7.17 -3.88 -23.25
CA ASP A 149 -6.97 -5.01 -24.18
C ASP A 149 -6.82 -6.36 -23.47
N LEU A 150 -6.37 -6.33 -22.21
CA LEU A 150 -6.20 -7.50 -21.36
C LEU A 150 -7.36 -7.73 -20.39
N ASN A 151 -8.50 -7.04 -20.61
CA ASN A 151 -9.70 -7.07 -19.77
C ASN A 151 -9.45 -6.62 -18.32
N VAL A 152 -8.48 -5.74 -18.10
CA VAL A 152 -8.23 -5.09 -16.82
C VAL A 152 -8.58 -3.63 -16.92
N ASP A 153 -9.60 -3.23 -16.20
CA ASP A 153 -9.94 -1.85 -15.98
C ASP A 153 -9.22 -1.29 -14.74
N GLU A 154 -9.23 0.03 -14.61
CA GLU A 154 -8.65 0.76 -13.50
C GLU A 154 -9.20 0.28 -12.14
N GLN A 155 -10.51 0.04 -12.06
CA GLN A 155 -11.16 -0.40 -10.82
C GLN A 155 -10.65 -1.76 -10.36
N LYS A 156 -10.45 -2.71 -11.27
CA LYS A 156 -9.87 -4.02 -10.94
C LYS A 156 -8.45 -3.89 -10.42
N LEU A 157 -7.62 -3.06 -11.07
CA LEU A 157 -6.26 -2.81 -10.60
C LEU A 157 -6.27 -2.18 -9.20
N THR A 158 -7.06 -1.13 -9.00
CA THR A 158 -7.18 -0.43 -7.72
C THR A 158 -7.62 -1.38 -6.60
N ASN A 159 -8.60 -2.23 -6.85
CA ASN A 159 -9.06 -3.23 -5.88
C ASN A 159 -7.96 -4.23 -5.49
N VAL A 160 -7.15 -4.69 -6.46
CA VAL A 160 -6.05 -5.62 -6.17
C VAL A 160 -4.92 -4.90 -5.43
N VAL A 161 -4.59 -3.66 -5.80
CA VAL A 161 -3.59 -2.84 -5.10
C VAL A 161 -4.02 -2.59 -3.65
N GLU A 162 -5.29 -2.21 -3.43
CA GLU A 162 -5.82 -1.99 -2.08
C GLU A 162 -5.79 -3.27 -1.24
N TRP A 163 -6.13 -4.41 -1.84
CA TRP A 163 -6.01 -5.69 -1.16
C TRP A 163 -4.56 -6.01 -0.76
N VAL A 164 -3.57 -5.75 -1.63
CA VAL A 164 -2.14 -5.92 -1.32
C VAL A 164 -1.73 -5.00 -0.16
N ARG A 165 -2.14 -3.74 -0.20
CA ARG A 165 -1.88 -2.74 0.85
C ARG A 165 -2.42 -3.18 2.21
N VAL A 166 -3.68 -3.61 2.25
CA VAL A 166 -4.31 -4.12 3.47
C VAL A 166 -3.57 -5.35 4.02
N ARG A 167 -3.20 -6.29 3.15
CA ARG A 167 -2.46 -7.49 3.52
C ARG A 167 -1.08 -7.14 4.11
N GLU A 168 -0.36 -6.19 3.53
CA GLU A 168 0.94 -5.75 4.06
C GLU A 168 0.80 -5.11 5.43
N LYS A 169 -0.16 -4.19 5.58
CA LYS A 169 -0.44 -3.56 6.88
C LYS A 169 -0.75 -4.59 7.96
N LEU A 170 -1.56 -5.60 7.64
CA LEU A 170 -1.87 -6.69 8.57
C LEU A 170 -0.63 -7.52 8.92
N ARG A 171 0.22 -7.83 7.93
CA ARG A 171 1.47 -8.56 8.15
C ARG A 171 2.42 -7.79 9.06
N ASP A 172 2.56 -6.48 8.87
CA ASP A 172 3.43 -5.63 9.69
C ASP A 172 2.90 -5.50 11.11
N GLN A 173 1.59 -5.34 11.28
CA GLN A 173 0.95 -5.37 12.60
C GLN A 173 1.20 -6.70 13.31
N TYR A 174 1.06 -7.81 12.60
CA TYR A 174 1.35 -9.14 13.14
C TYR A 174 2.81 -9.30 13.56
N GLN A 175 3.75 -8.82 12.75
CA GLN A 175 5.18 -8.87 13.11
C GLN A 175 5.51 -8.00 14.31
N LYS A 176 4.95 -6.77 14.38
CA LYS A 176 5.10 -5.89 15.56
C LYS A 176 4.57 -6.57 16.81
N PHE A 177 3.41 -7.20 16.70
CA PHE A 177 2.81 -7.96 17.79
C PHE A 177 3.67 -9.15 18.23
N ARG A 178 4.17 -9.97 17.29
CA ARG A 178 5.09 -11.08 17.60
C ARG A 178 6.34 -10.60 18.32
N ARG A 179 6.93 -9.50 17.87
CA ARG A 179 8.11 -8.91 18.53
C ARG A 179 7.80 -8.42 19.94
N ALA A 180 6.64 -7.81 20.15
CA ALA A 180 6.18 -7.39 21.46
C ALA A 180 5.92 -8.58 22.38
N ALA A 181 5.24 -9.62 21.89
CA ALA A 181 4.98 -10.86 22.65
C ALA A 181 6.27 -11.61 23.00
N ALA A 182 7.27 -11.62 22.13
CA ALA A 182 8.57 -12.25 22.40
C ALA A 182 9.40 -11.52 23.48
N ARG A 183 9.14 -10.22 23.71
CA ARG A 183 9.81 -9.41 24.74
C ARG A 183 9.17 -9.55 26.14
N VAL A 184 7.98 -10.10 26.23
CA VAL A 184 7.31 -10.30 27.52
C VAL A 184 7.91 -11.53 28.20
N SER A 185 8.54 -11.32 29.37
CA SER A 185 9.15 -12.33 30.24
C SER A 185 8.24 -13.52 30.47
N LYS A 186 8.85 -14.72 30.57
CA LYS A 186 8.23 -16.06 30.70
C LYS A 186 7.34 -16.30 31.92
N HIS A 187 6.95 -15.28 32.67
CA HIS A 187 6.14 -15.38 33.88
C HIS A 187 4.67 -15.06 33.62
N GLY A 188 4.03 -15.81 32.74
CA GLY A 188 2.60 -15.68 32.50
C GLY A 188 2.15 -16.50 31.32
N MET A 189 1.89 -17.78 31.55
CA MET A 189 1.40 -18.73 30.55
C MET A 189 0.06 -18.26 29.90
N ASP A 190 -0.74 -17.47 30.60
CA ASP A 190 -2.03 -16.98 30.12
C ASP A 190 -1.92 -15.92 28.99
N ARG A 191 -0.79 -15.22 28.90
CA ARG A 191 -0.58 -14.23 27.81
C ARG A 191 -0.08 -14.83 26.51
N ALA A 192 0.55 -16.00 26.56
CA ALA A 192 1.09 -16.65 25.37
C ALA A 192 -0.01 -17.30 24.51
N MET A 193 -1.10 -17.75 25.13
CA MET A 193 -2.20 -18.42 24.42
C MET A 193 -3.15 -17.43 23.75
N THR A 194 -3.43 -16.26 24.39
CA THR A 194 -4.22 -15.18 23.78
C THR A 194 -3.46 -14.37 22.77
N ALA A 195 -2.12 -14.50 22.76
CA ALA A 195 -1.23 -13.82 21.84
C ALA A 195 -0.98 -14.58 20.52
N VAL A 196 -1.58 -15.75 20.33
CA VAL A 196 -1.68 -16.34 18.98
C VAL A 196 -2.66 -15.51 18.20
N ALA A 197 -2.13 -14.49 17.61
CA ALA A 197 -2.85 -13.45 16.93
C ALA A 197 -3.83 -14.03 15.93
N THR A 198 -5.04 -13.66 16.11
CA THR A 198 -6.08 -13.73 15.10
C THR A 198 -6.23 -12.32 14.49
N PRO A 199 -5.27 -11.87 13.64
CA PRO A 199 -5.24 -10.49 13.14
C PRO A 199 -6.49 -10.16 12.32
N TYR A 200 -7.10 -11.16 11.72
CA TYR A 200 -8.39 -11.02 11.02
C TYR A 200 -9.55 -10.89 12.01
N LEU A 201 -9.57 -11.71 13.06
CA LEU A 201 -10.61 -11.66 14.08
C LEU A 201 -10.57 -10.32 14.84
N ASN A 202 -9.38 -9.87 15.23
CA ASN A 202 -9.18 -8.61 15.95
C ASN A 202 -9.65 -7.36 15.18
N ARG A 203 -9.77 -7.45 13.87
CA ARG A 203 -10.27 -6.34 13.04
C ARG A 203 -11.80 -6.26 13.04
N PHE A 204 -12.47 -7.40 13.21
CA PHE A 204 -13.93 -7.51 13.11
C PHE A 204 -14.58 -7.84 14.46
N SER A 205 -13.79 -8.04 15.50
CA SER A 205 -14.26 -8.37 16.85
C SER A 205 -13.64 -7.43 17.88
N GLN A 206 -14.34 -7.29 18.98
CA GLN A 206 -13.85 -6.59 20.16
C GLN A 206 -13.38 -7.63 21.18
N ASP A 207 -12.16 -7.47 21.74
CA ASP A 207 -11.68 -8.29 22.85
C ASP A 207 -12.43 -7.89 24.13
N LEU A 208 -13.44 -8.66 24.46
CA LEU A 208 -14.27 -8.43 25.63
C LEU A 208 -13.50 -8.64 26.94
N THR A 209 -12.49 -9.51 26.97
CA THR A 209 -11.64 -9.73 28.12
C THR A 209 -10.80 -8.49 28.43
N LEU A 210 -10.25 -7.90 27.38
CA LEU A 210 -9.50 -6.65 27.51
C LEU A 210 -10.41 -5.48 27.90
N ALA A 211 -11.60 -5.40 27.29
CA ALA A 211 -12.61 -4.39 27.61
C ALA A 211 -13.09 -4.49 29.09
N ALA A 212 -13.31 -5.72 29.59
CA ALA A 212 -13.63 -5.96 30.98
C ALA A 212 -12.52 -5.50 31.93
N LYS A 213 -11.25 -5.84 31.57
CA LYS A 213 -10.08 -5.52 32.40
C LYS A 213 -9.82 -4.02 32.52
N PHE A 214 -10.18 -3.24 31.49
CA PHE A 214 -10.07 -1.79 31.52
C PHE A 214 -11.36 -1.06 31.90
N GLY A 215 -12.41 -1.81 32.34
CA GLY A 215 -13.66 -1.21 32.79
C GLY A 215 -14.55 -0.62 31.69
N TYR A 216 -14.32 -1.02 30.43
CA TYR A 216 -15.13 -0.54 29.30
C TYR A 216 -16.43 -1.30 29.09
N LEU A 217 -16.68 -2.38 29.87
CA LEU A 217 -17.94 -3.09 29.83
C LEU A 217 -18.87 -2.53 30.89
N SER A 218 -20.15 -2.40 30.55
CA SER A 218 -21.17 -2.03 31.48
C SER A 218 -21.33 -3.12 32.58
N PRO A 219 -21.51 -2.76 33.85
CA PRO A 219 -21.71 -3.74 34.91
C PRO A 219 -22.97 -4.56 34.63
N CYS A 220 -22.85 -5.87 34.82
CA CYS A 220 -23.96 -6.79 34.69
C CYS A 220 -24.72 -6.82 36.03
N ILE A 221 -25.96 -6.33 36.04
CA ILE A 221 -26.78 -6.23 37.26
C ILE A 221 -27.98 -7.16 37.11
N ALA A 222 -28.30 -7.88 38.17
CA ALA A 222 -29.47 -8.78 38.32
C ALA A 222 -29.48 -9.94 37.27
N ARG A 223 -28.31 -10.51 36.96
CA ARG A 223 -28.15 -11.66 36.07
C ARG A 223 -27.45 -12.85 36.76
N ASP A 224 -27.65 -12.99 38.04
CA ASP A 224 -26.93 -14.00 38.85
C ASP A 224 -27.23 -15.42 38.36
N LYS A 225 -28.48 -15.73 38.00
CA LYS A 225 -28.88 -17.06 37.52
C LYS A 225 -28.22 -17.43 36.17
N GLU A 226 -28.18 -16.48 35.25
CA GLU A 226 -27.56 -16.68 33.94
C GLU A 226 -26.03 -16.82 34.08
N ILE A 227 -25.43 -16.08 35.03
CA ILE A 227 -24.00 -16.20 35.33
C ILE A 227 -23.68 -17.57 35.92
N GLU A 228 -24.46 -18.05 36.86
CA GLU A 228 -24.30 -19.39 37.47
C GLU A 228 -24.44 -20.49 36.42
N GLU A 229 -25.39 -20.36 35.50
CA GLU A 229 -25.56 -21.34 34.42
C GLU A 229 -24.37 -21.34 33.45
N ILE A 230 -23.86 -20.17 33.06
CA ILE A 230 -22.65 -20.04 32.25
C ILE A 230 -21.44 -20.66 32.97
N MET A 231 -21.25 -20.36 34.24
CA MET A 231 -20.15 -20.94 35.04
C MET A 231 -20.23 -22.45 35.10
N ARG A 232 -21.43 -23.01 35.29
CA ARG A 232 -21.65 -24.46 35.28
C ARG A 232 -21.30 -25.11 33.93
N ILE A 233 -21.62 -24.44 32.83
CA ILE A 233 -21.29 -24.91 31.48
C ILE A 233 -19.75 -24.87 31.25
N ILE A 234 -19.09 -23.81 31.68
CA ILE A 234 -17.63 -23.65 31.54
C ILE A 234 -16.88 -24.65 32.42
N GLU A 235 -17.34 -24.95 33.61
CA GLU A 235 -16.74 -25.94 34.53
C GLU A 235 -16.92 -27.41 34.09
N GLY A 236 -17.51 -27.63 32.92
CA GLY A 236 -17.55 -28.95 32.31
C GLY A 236 -18.80 -29.77 32.61
N GLY A 237 -19.88 -29.10 32.99
CA GLY A 237 -21.20 -29.73 33.06
C GLY A 237 -21.70 -30.13 31.70
N ARG A 238 -21.29 -31.31 31.23
CA ARG A 238 -21.90 -31.95 30.04
C ARG A 238 -23.38 -32.17 30.36
N GLN A 239 -24.24 -31.56 29.56
CA GLN A 239 -25.60 -32.00 29.50
C GLN A 239 -25.64 -33.47 29.04
N SER A 240 -26.14 -34.31 29.87
CA SER A 240 -26.56 -35.65 29.53
C SER A 240 -27.83 -35.58 28.67
#